data_c00a597560fb3b326c80e18eb3e5c6d2
#
_entry.id   c00a597560fb3b326c80e18eb3e5c6d2
#
_cell.length_a   1.000
_cell.length_b   1.000
_cell.length_c   1.000
_cell.angle_alpha   90.00
_cell.angle_beta   90.00
_cell.angle_gamma   90.00
#
_symmetry.space_group_name_H-M   'P 1'
#
loop_
_entity.id
_entity.type
_entity.pdbx_description
1 polymer ?
#
loop_
_entity_poly.entity_id
_entity_poly.type
_entity_poly.pdbx_seq_one_letter_code
_entity_poly.pdbx_strand_id
1 'polypeptide(L)'
;MRTQVGIVGAGPSGLLLSQLLHLQDIDSVVLERHTGEYVLGRIRAGVLEQGMVDLMRKARAGERMDKEGLIHEGFEIIFIGKRCRIDLKGLTGGSVVTVYGQTEITKDLMDAREAAGGTLIYEAEDVQIHDLDKDTPKLSYKKNGKSEEVVCDFVIGCDGYHGVSRKTIPETILRIFERVYPFGWLGVLSDTKPVSDELTYVNDKRGFALCSQRSETRSRYYIQCPFDADLQEWADDRFWDELRARLPEEAAAQMEIGPSIEKSIVPLRSFVAEPMRCGRLLLAGDAAHIVPPTGAKGLN
;
A
#
# COMPACT_ATOMS: atom_id res chain seq x y z
N MET A 1 -18.14 -24.03 2.54
CA MET A 1 -17.33 -24.50 1.37
C MET A 1 -15.98 -25.03 1.83
N ARG A 2 -15.16 -25.61 0.93
CA ARG A 2 -13.82 -26.14 1.24
C ARG A 2 -12.80 -25.57 0.23
N THR A 3 -11.64 -25.18 0.70
CA THR A 3 -10.50 -24.72 -0.12
C THR A 3 -9.18 -25.14 0.53
N GLN A 4 -8.04 -25.00 -0.15
CA GLN A 4 -6.73 -25.20 0.47
C GLN A 4 -6.32 -23.99 1.29
N VAL A 5 -6.53 -22.76 0.79
CA VAL A 5 -6.13 -21.55 1.46
C VAL A 5 -7.30 -20.56 1.58
N GLY A 6 -7.65 -20.21 2.83
CA GLY A 6 -8.58 -19.11 3.13
C GLY A 6 -7.80 -17.81 3.32
N ILE A 7 -8.12 -16.78 2.55
CA ILE A 7 -7.45 -15.48 2.61
C ILE A 7 -8.44 -14.44 3.14
N VAL A 8 -8.06 -13.69 4.18
CA VAL A 8 -8.87 -12.61 4.74
C VAL A 8 -8.30 -11.27 4.28
N GLY A 9 -9.08 -10.54 3.47
CA GLY A 9 -8.73 -9.25 2.89
C GLY A 9 -8.40 -9.33 1.39
N ALA A 10 -9.11 -8.55 0.57
CA ALA A 10 -8.90 -8.38 -0.87
C ALA A 10 -8.10 -7.11 -1.23
N GLY A 11 -7.20 -6.69 -0.35
CA GLY A 11 -6.18 -5.71 -0.69
C GLY A 11 -5.10 -6.30 -1.61
N PRO A 12 -4.13 -5.49 -2.08
CA PRO A 12 -3.07 -5.94 -2.99
C PRO A 12 -2.36 -7.22 -2.53
N SER A 13 -2.07 -7.32 -1.22
CA SER A 13 -1.41 -8.48 -0.64
C SER A 13 -2.22 -9.78 -0.79
N GLY A 14 -3.53 -9.75 -0.46
CA GLY A 14 -4.39 -10.93 -0.55
C GLY A 14 -4.69 -11.33 -1.99
N LEU A 15 -4.93 -10.36 -2.87
CA LEU A 15 -5.20 -10.59 -4.28
C LEU A 15 -3.96 -11.17 -4.99
N LEU A 16 -2.78 -10.57 -4.76
CA LEU A 16 -1.52 -11.05 -5.32
C LEU A 16 -1.22 -12.48 -4.87
N LEU A 17 -1.36 -12.75 -3.56
CA LEU A 17 -1.17 -14.09 -3.01
C LEU A 17 -2.14 -15.09 -3.66
N SER A 18 -3.44 -14.76 -3.73
CA SER A 18 -4.45 -15.65 -4.36
C SER A 18 -4.12 -15.95 -5.82
N GLN A 19 -3.63 -14.96 -6.57
CA GLN A 19 -3.23 -15.13 -7.96
C GLN A 19 -1.97 -16.00 -8.09
N LEU A 20 -0.98 -15.80 -7.24
CA LEU A 20 0.24 -16.62 -7.23
C LEU A 20 -0.05 -18.08 -6.85
N LEU A 21 -0.96 -18.31 -5.88
CA LEU A 21 -1.42 -19.65 -5.50
C LEU A 21 -2.14 -20.35 -6.67
N HIS A 22 -3.05 -19.64 -7.34
CA HIS A 22 -3.73 -20.17 -8.53
C HIS A 22 -2.76 -20.63 -9.60
N LEU A 23 -1.68 -19.89 -9.87
CA LEU A 23 -0.66 -20.28 -10.84
C LEU A 23 0.19 -21.47 -10.42
N GLN A 24 0.00 -21.96 -9.19
CA GLN A 24 0.61 -23.18 -8.65
C GLN A 24 -0.43 -24.28 -8.39
N ASP A 25 -1.61 -24.18 -9.01
CA ASP A 25 -2.73 -25.11 -8.83
C ASP A 25 -3.17 -25.30 -7.36
N ILE A 26 -3.06 -24.22 -6.56
CA ILE A 26 -3.51 -24.18 -5.17
C ILE A 26 -4.79 -23.35 -5.09
N ASP A 27 -5.88 -24.02 -4.67
CA ASP A 27 -7.18 -23.38 -4.51
C ASP A 27 -7.21 -22.40 -3.34
N SER A 28 -7.78 -21.22 -3.58
CA SER A 28 -7.96 -20.21 -2.55
C SER A 28 -9.31 -19.51 -2.64
N VAL A 29 -9.82 -19.11 -1.47
CA VAL A 29 -11.01 -18.25 -1.32
C VAL A 29 -10.59 -16.98 -0.60
N VAL A 30 -10.94 -15.83 -1.16
CA VAL A 30 -10.67 -14.53 -0.56
C VAL A 30 -11.96 -13.94 0.01
N LEU A 31 -11.94 -13.59 1.30
CA LEU A 31 -13.04 -12.89 1.99
C LEU A 31 -12.69 -11.43 2.15
N GLU A 32 -13.54 -10.53 1.67
CA GLU A 32 -13.41 -9.08 1.84
C GLU A 32 -14.69 -8.52 2.47
N ARG A 33 -14.53 -7.71 3.52
CA ARG A 33 -15.67 -7.12 4.25
C ARG A 33 -16.38 -5.99 3.50
N HIS A 34 -15.71 -5.37 2.54
CA HIS A 34 -16.24 -4.28 1.75
C HIS A 34 -16.62 -4.73 0.34
N THR A 35 -17.23 -3.84 -0.43
CA THR A 35 -17.46 -4.05 -1.85
C THR A 35 -16.16 -3.92 -2.65
N GLY A 36 -16.10 -4.50 -3.85
CA GLY A 36 -14.97 -4.34 -4.76
C GLY A 36 -14.71 -2.88 -5.13
N GLU A 37 -15.77 -2.10 -5.34
CA GLU A 37 -15.68 -0.66 -5.60
C GLU A 37 -15.01 0.11 -4.46
N TYR A 38 -15.36 -0.21 -3.22
CA TYR A 38 -14.71 0.40 -2.05
C TYR A 38 -13.21 0.08 -2.01
N VAL A 39 -12.84 -1.18 -2.29
CA VAL A 39 -11.43 -1.59 -2.30
C VAL A 39 -10.64 -0.84 -3.38
N LEU A 40 -11.21 -0.69 -4.58
CA LEU A 40 -10.63 0.09 -5.68
C LEU A 40 -10.57 1.59 -5.37
N GLY A 41 -11.56 2.14 -4.68
CA GLY A 41 -11.63 3.57 -4.33
C GLY A 41 -10.58 4.03 -3.31
N ARG A 42 -9.78 3.14 -2.73
CA ARG A 42 -8.75 3.49 -1.75
C ARG A 42 -7.46 3.95 -2.41
N ILE A 43 -7.36 5.25 -2.63
CA ILE A 43 -6.17 5.88 -3.19
C ILE A 43 -5.03 5.81 -2.15
N ARG A 44 -3.91 5.22 -2.53
CA ARG A 44 -2.68 5.14 -1.73
C ARG A 44 -1.45 5.36 -2.60
N ALA A 45 -0.24 5.07 -2.04
CA ALA A 45 1.00 5.13 -2.79
C ALA A 45 0.98 4.25 -4.06
N GLY A 46 1.95 4.42 -4.91
CA GLY A 46 2.09 3.67 -6.15
C GLY A 46 3.52 3.77 -6.65
N VAL A 47 4.47 3.39 -5.80
CA VAL A 47 5.89 3.34 -6.14
C VAL A 47 6.34 1.90 -5.96
N LEU A 48 6.71 1.24 -7.05
CA LEU A 48 7.08 -0.16 -7.09
C LEU A 48 8.59 -0.29 -7.29
N GLU A 49 9.20 -1.10 -6.45
CA GLU A 49 10.56 -1.58 -6.68
C GLU A 49 10.56 -2.75 -7.66
N GLN A 50 11.73 -3.07 -8.20
CA GLN A 50 11.87 -4.14 -9.18
C GLN A 50 11.30 -5.48 -8.71
N GLY A 51 11.46 -5.83 -7.42
CA GLY A 51 10.92 -7.06 -6.87
C GLY A 51 9.38 -7.17 -6.98
N MET A 52 8.65 -6.07 -6.73
CA MET A 52 7.20 -6.04 -6.87
C MET A 52 6.77 -6.06 -8.34
N VAL A 53 7.49 -5.34 -9.20
CA VAL A 53 7.28 -5.37 -10.67
C VAL A 53 7.41 -6.80 -11.20
N ASP A 54 8.45 -7.51 -10.79
CA ASP A 54 8.68 -8.91 -11.19
C ASP A 54 7.61 -9.86 -10.63
N LEU A 55 7.11 -9.61 -9.43
CA LEU A 55 5.98 -10.37 -8.87
C LEU A 55 4.68 -10.14 -9.65
N MET A 56 4.38 -8.92 -10.07
CA MET A 56 3.21 -8.61 -10.91
C MET A 56 3.29 -9.31 -12.26
N ARG A 57 4.47 -9.32 -12.89
CA ARG A 57 4.72 -10.07 -14.13
C ARG A 57 4.55 -11.56 -13.91
N LYS A 58 5.14 -12.11 -12.84
CA LYS A 58 4.98 -13.52 -12.45
C LYS A 58 3.51 -13.88 -12.20
N ALA A 59 2.75 -12.98 -11.59
CA ALA A 59 1.31 -13.14 -11.37
C ALA A 59 0.49 -13.02 -12.65
N ARG A 60 1.09 -12.70 -13.80
CA ARG A 60 0.43 -12.42 -15.08
C ARG A 60 -0.59 -11.27 -14.99
N ALA A 61 -0.30 -10.31 -14.13
CA ALA A 61 -1.10 -9.11 -13.88
C ALA A 61 -0.29 -7.82 -14.13
N GLY A 62 0.85 -7.88 -14.83
CA GLY A 62 1.76 -6.76 -15.03
C GLY A 62 1.65 -6.10 -16.41
N GLU A 63 0.79 -6.54 -17.31
CA GLU A 63 0.77 -6.06 -18.69
C GLU A 63 0.44 -4.56 -18.81
N ARG A 64 -0.56 -4.07 -18.09
CA ARG A 64 -0.89 -2.64 -18.05
C ARG A 64 0.21 -1.84 -17.34
N MET A 65 0.72 -2.37 -16.23
CA MET A 65 1.84 -1.75 -15.51
C MET A 65 3.06 -1.53 -16.41
N ASP A 66 3.39 -2.51 -17.26
CA ASP A 66 4.52 -2.40 -18.20
C ASP A 66 4.29 -1.36 -19.31
N LYS A 67 3.02 -1.06 -19.63
CA LYS A 67 2.66 -0.07 -20.67
C LYS A 67 2.49 1.34 -20.11
N GLU A 68 1.91 1.46 -18.92
CA GLU A 68 1.44 2.73 -18.35
C GLU A 68 2.31 3.22 -17.18
N GLY A 69 3.12 2.34 -16.58
CA GLY A 69 3.98 2.67 -15.46
C GLY A 69 5.10 3.63 -15.85
N LEU A 70 5.34 4.66 -15.02
CA LEU A 70 6.41 5.62 -15.24
C LEU A 70 7.71 5.09 -14.63
N ILE A 71 8.74 4.97 -15.45
CA ILE A 71 10.04 4.44 -15.02
C ILE A 71 10.91 5.57 -14.47
N HIS A 72 11.36 5.40 -13.23
CA HIS A 72 12.35 6.26 -12.63
C HIS A 72 13.66 5.49 -12.50
N GLU A 73 14.71 5.96 -13.16
CA GLU A 73 16.05 5.37 -13.13
C GLU A 73 16.82 5.75 -11.86
N GLY A 74 16.30 6.72 -11.11
CA GLY A 74 16.87 7.21 -9.87
C GLY A 74 15.86 7.99 -9.03
N PHE A 75 16.38 8.72 -8.07
CA PHE A 75 15.64 9.69 -7.28
C PHE A 75 16.57 10.80 -6.80
N GLU A 76 15.99 11.93 -6.43
CA GLU A 76 16.75 13.06 -5.96
C GLU A 76 16.61 13.23 -4.43
N ILE A 77 17.71 13.56 -3.78
CA ILE A 77 17.76 13.98 -2.38
C ILE A 77 18.18 15.44 -2.34
N ILE A 78 17.39 16.26 -1.68
CA ILE A 78 17.72 17.64 -1.38
C ILE A 78 17.98 17.73 0.13
N PHE A 79 19.19 18.10 0.50
CA PHE A 79 19.63 18.20 1.88
C PHE A 79 20.42 19.49 2.11
N ILE A 80 19.92 20.36 2.99
CA ILE A 80 20.53 21.68 3.28
C ILE A 80 20.77 22.48 1.99
N GLY A 81 19.78 22.53 1.11
CA GLY A 81 19.84 23.23 -0.18
C GLY A 81 20.74 22.60 -1.25
N LYS A 82 21.39 21.48 -0.95
CA LYS A 82 22.20 20.73 -1.93
C LYS A 82 21.36 19.63 -2.56
N ARG A 83 21.44 19.51 -3.89
CA ARG A 83 20.79 18.48 -4.69
C ARG A 83 21.77 17.36 -4.97
N CYS A 84 21.33 16.12 -4.77
CA CYS A 84 22.07 14.92 -5.09
C CYS A 84 21.15 13.90 -5.74
N ARG A 85 21.35 13.60 -7.02
CA ARG A 85 20.63 12.52 -7.68
C ARG A 85 21.33 11.19 -7.42
N ILE A 86 20.57 10.21 -6.98
CA ILE A 86 21.02 8.83 -6.82
C ILE A 86 20.63 8.04 -8.05
N ASP A 87 21.63 7.57 -8.79
CA ASP A 87 21.45 6.74 -9.98
C ASP A 87 21.21 5.27 -9.56
N LEU A 88 19.93 4.93 -9.33
CA LEU A 88 19.56 3.57 -8.95
C LEU A 88 19.95 2.54 -10.01
N LYS A 89 19.65 2.83 -11.26
CA LYS A 89 19.91 1.93 -12.38
C LYS A 89 21.38 1.59 -12.50
N GLY A 90 22.24 2.60 -12.44
CA GLY A 90 23.69 2.42 -12.49
C GLY A 90 24.24 1.68 -11.28
N LEU A 91 23.80 2.04 -10.06
CA LEU A 91 24.28 1.48 -8.82
C LEU A 91 23.84 0.03 -8.57
N THR A 92 22.67 -0.37 -9.11
CA THR A 92 22.09 -1.70 -8.86
C THR A 92 22.31 -2.68 -10.02
N GLY A 93 22.96 -2.24 -11.11
CA GLY A 93 23.11 -3.07 -12.30
C GLY A 93 21.83 -3.22 -13.13
N GLY A 94 20.92 -2.23 -13.07
CA GLY A 94 19.74 -2.16 -13.94
C GLY A 94 18.38 -2.07 -13.26
N SER A 95 18.29 -2.22 -11.92
CA SER A 95 17.00 -2.08 -11.23
C SER A 95 16.52 -0.64 -11.26
N VAL A 96 15.21 -0.47 -11.43
CA VAL A 96 14.53 0.82 -11.52
C VAL A 96 13.34 0.85 -10.54
N VAL A 97 12.75 2.01 -10.39
CA VAL A 97 11.48 2.19 -9.69
C VAL A 97 10.40 2.48 -10.72
N THR A 98 9.25 1.85 -10.57
CA THR A 98 8.08 2.07 -11.43
C THR A 98 7.00 2.78 -10.64
N VAL A 99 6.56 3.94 -11.08
CA VAL A 99 5.38 4.61 -10.53
C VAL A 99 4.14 4.07 -11.22
N TYR A 100 3.34 3.33 -10.46
CA TYR A 100 2.08 2.75 -10.91
C TYR A 100 1.12 2.67 -9.72
N GLY A 101 -0.04 3.30 -9.82
CA GLY A 101 -0.94 3.51 -8.69
C GLY A 101 -1.40 2.21 -8.02
N GLN A 102 -1.53 2.20 -6.70
CA GLN A 102 -2.07 1.03 -5.98
C GLN A 102 -3.47 0.66 -6.47
N THR A 103 -4.30 1.63 -6.84
CA THR A 103 -5.62 1.39 -7.43
C THR A 103 -5.51 0.55 -8.70
N GLU A 104 -4.55 0.88 -9.58
CA GLU A 104 -4.32 0.17 -10.83
C GLU A 104 -3.82 -1.26 -10.58
N ILE A 105 -2.87 -1.43 -9.65
CA ILE A 105 -2.38 -2.75 -9.21
C ILE A 105 -3.54 -3.60 -8.68
N THR A 106 -4.38 -3.02 -7.83
CA THR A 106 -5.52 -3.72 -7.24
C THR A 106 -6.51 -4.13 -8.31
N LYS A 107 -6.79 -3.25 -9.28
CA LYS A 107 -7.66 -3.54 -10.42
C LYS A 107 -7.10 -4.68 -11.27
N ASP A 108 -5.82 -4.61 -11.66
CA ASP A 108 -5.18 -5.64 -12.48
C ASP A 108 -5.20 -7.02 -11.80
N LEU A 109 -5.02 -7.05 -10.48
CA LEU A 109 -5.10 -8.29 -9.70
C LEU A 109 -6.54 -8.79 -9.57
N MET A 110 -7.54 -7.92 -9.42
CA MET A 110 -8.96 -8.30 -9.44
C MET A 110 -9.34 -8.88 -10.80
N ASP A 111 -9.00 -8.21 -11.88
CA ASP A 111 -9.26 -8.65 -13.25
C ASP A 111 -8.60 -10.02 -13.53
N ALA A 112 -7.35 -10.20 -13.08
CA ALA A 112 -6.65 -11.48 -13.22
C ALA A 112 -7.32 -12.61 -12.42
N ARG A 113 -7.81 -12.32 -11.21
CA ARG A 113 -8.53 -13.31 -10.38
C ARG A 113 -9.89 -13.67 -10.98
N GLU A 114 -10.62 -12.70 -11.50
CA GLU A 114 -11.90 -12.91 -12.18
C GLU A 114 -11.71 -13.76 -13.45
N ALA A 115 -10.74 -13.40 -14.29
CA ALA A 115 -10.42 -14.14 -15.51
C ALA A 115 -10.00 -15.60 -15.23
N ALA A 116 -9.37 -15.84 -14.07
CA ALA A 116 -8.98 -17.18 -13.61
C ALA A 116 -10.12 -17.95 -12.90
N GLY A 117 -11.33 -17.39 -12.82
CA GLY A 117 -12.45 -18.00 -12.08
C GLY A 117 -12.24 -18.05 -10.57
N GLY A 118 -11.43 -17.14 -10.02
CA GLY A 118 -11.10 -17.09 -8.59
C GLY A 118 -12.31 -16.75 -7.73
N THR A 119 -12.40 -17.34 -6.54
CA THR A 119 -13.48 -17.10 -5.61
C THR A 119 -13.14 -15.88 -4.72
N LEU A 120 -13.74 -14.72 -5.05
CA LEU A 120 -13.69 -13.49 -4.26
C LEU A 120 -15.07 -13.24 -3.64
N ILE A 121 -15.16 -13.24 -2.33
CA ILE A 121 -16.40 -13.02 -1.58
C ILE A 121 -16.32 -11.65 -0.95
N TYR A 122 -16.94 -10.68 -1.58
CA TYR A 122 -17.11 -9.32 -1.05
C TYR A 122 -18.28 -9.26 -0.07
N GLU A 123 -18.27 -8.23 0.79
CA GLU A 123 -19.28 -8.01 1.83
C GLU A 123 -19.38 -9.19 2.81
N ALA A 124 -18.23 -9.84 3.06
CA ALA A 124 -18.08 -10.87 4.07
C ALA A 124 -17.92 -10.21 5.44
N GLU A 125 -19.02 -10.01 6.14
CA GLU A 125 -19.08 -9.35 7.44
C GLU A 125 -18.73 -10.32 8.59
N ASP A 126 -18.30 -9.78 9.73
CA ASP A 126 -18.05 -10.51 10.96
C ASP A 126 -17.15 -11.74 10.79
N VAL A 127 -16.11 -11.61 9.96
CA VAL A 127 -15.16 -12.72 9.73
C VAL A 127 -14.49 -13.12 11.05
N GLN A 128 -14.54 -14.41 11.36
CA GLN A 128 -13.85 -15.02 12.49
C GLN A 128 -13.03 -16.22 12.05
N ILE A 129 -11.91 -16.44 12.73
CA ILE A 129 -10.98 -17.53 12.44
C ILE A 129 -11.01 -18.51 13.59
N HIS A 130 -11.20 -19.78 13.30
CA HIS A 130 -11.36 -20.86 14.29
C HIS A 130 -10.34 -21.99 14.02
N ASP A 131 -10.06 -22.75 15.06
CA ASP A 131 -9.33 -24.03 14.98
C ASP A 131 -7.91 -23.91 14.38
N LEU A 132 -7.17 -22.83 14.70
CA LEU A 132 -5.84 -22.56 14.15
C LEU A 132 -4.79 -23.61 14.50
N ASP A 133 -5.01 -24.35 15.57
CA ASP A 133 -4.16 -25.44 16.06
C ASP A 133 -4.51 -26.80 15.45
N LYS A 134 -5.60 -26.89 14.68
CA LYS A 134 -6.05 -28.11 14.02
C LYS A 134 -5.60 -28.14 12.56
N ASP A 135 -5.69 -29.31 11.95
CA ASP A 135 -5.34 -29.53 10.53
C ASP A 135 -6.30 -28.85 9.55
N THR A 136 -7.50 -28.52 10.01
CA THR A 136 -8.58 -27.91 9.22
C THR A 136 -9.13 -26.65 9.90
N PRO A 137 -8.40 -25.53 9.87
CA PRO A 137 -8.93 -24.27 10.36
C PRO A 137 -10.14 -23.81 9.54
N LYS A 138 -10.94 -22.91 10.12
CA LYS A 138 -12.19 -22.46 9.55
C LYS A 138 -12.29 -20.95 9.58
N LEU A 139 -12.90 -20.38 8.55
CA LEU A 139 -13.37 -19.01 8.49
C LEU A 139 -14.88 -19.00 8.56
N SER A 140 -15.48 -18.35 9.55
CA SER A 140 -16.91 -18.05 9.56
C SER A 140 -17.12 -16.58 9.22
N TYR A 141 -18.19 -16.29 8.48
CA TYR A 141 -18.56 -14.94 8.09
C TYR A 141 -20.07 -14.83 7.88
N LYS A 142 -20.56 -13.59 7.80
CA LYS A 142 -21.95 -13.30 7.41
C LYS A 142 -21.97 -12.69 6.02
N LYS A 143 -22.92 -13.11 5.20
CA LYS A 143 -23.24 -12.50 3.91
C LYS A 143 -24.74 -12.44 3.74
N ASN A 144 -25.27 -11.24 3.45
CA ASN A 144 -26.72 -11.02 3.33
C ASN A 144 -27.51 -11.54 4.56
N GLY A 145 -26.96 -11.34 5.77
CA GLY A 145 -27.55 -11.79 7.04
C GLY A 145 -27.46 -13.30 7.30
N LYS A 146 -26.88 -14.10 6.40
CA LYS A 146 -26.71 -15.55 6.57
C LYS A 146 -25.28 -15.87 7.01
N SER A 147 -25.16 -16.76 8.00
CA SER A 147 -23.86 -17.29 8.43
C SER A 147 -23.37 -18.34 7.45
N GLU A 148 -22.13 -18.21 7.00
CA GLU A 148 -21.45 -19.11 6.10
C GLU A 148 -20.08 -19.53 6.66
N GLU A 149 -19.51 -20.61 6.15
CA GLU A 149 -18.25 -21.17 6.62
C GLU A 149 -17.38 -21.63 5.46
N VAL A 150 -16.08 -21.35 5.57
CA VAL A 150 -15.01 -21.88 4.70
C VAL A 150 -14.09 -22.72 5.55
N VAL A 151 -13.95 -24.02 5.20
CA VAL A 151 -12.95 -24.92 5.78
C VAL A 151 -11.71 -24.90 4.90
N CYS A 152 -10.53 -24.78 5.47
CA CYS A 152 -9.28 -24.67 4.70
C CYS A 152 -8.14 -25.44 5.37
N ASP A 153 -6.99 -25.56 4.70
CA ASP A 153 -5.77 -26.14 5.26
C ASP A 153 -4.92 -25.05 5.94
N PHE A 154 -4.95 -23.83 5.40
CA PHE A 154 -4.27 -22.67 5.91
C PHE A 154 -5.17 -21.43 5.83
N VAL A 155 -4.95 -20.48 6.75
CA VAL A 155 -5.53 -19.15 6.73
C VAL A 155 -4.42 -18.13 6.56
N ILE A 156 -4.62 -17.17 5.65
CA ILE A 156 -3.68 -16.05 5.50
C ILE A 156 -4.41 -14.74 5.79
N GLY A 157 -3.95 -14.03 6.81
CA GLY A 157 -4.47 -12.70 7.17
C GLY A 157 -3.79 -11.61 6.34
N CYS A 158 -4.53 -11.06 5.38
CA CYS A 158 -4.17 -9.92 4.54
C CYS A 158 -5.10 -8.72 4.78
N ASP A 159 -5.73 -8.67 5.95
CA ASP A 159 -6.84 -7.78 6.33
C ASP A 159 -6.38 -6.44 6.93
N GLY A 160 -5.12 -6.12 6.75
CA GLY A 160 -4.54 -4.84 7.14
C GLY A 160 -4.35 -4.68 8.65
N TYR A 161 -3.93 -3.47 9.05
CA TYR A 161 -3.60 -3.17 10.44
C TYR A 161 -4.78 -3.37 11.41
N HIS A 162 -6.00 -3.05 10.99
CA HIS A 162 -7.19 -3.13 11.83
C HIS A 162 -7.96 -4.46 11.71
N GLY A 163 -7.44 -5.39 10.92
CA GLY A 163 -8.05 -6.67 10.65
C GLY A 163 -8.22 -7.57 11.87
N VAL A 164 -8.92 -8.69 11.68
CA VAL A 164 -9.22 -9.67 12.74
C VAL A 164 -8.12 -10.71 12.86
N SER A 165 -7.40 -11.00 11.78
CA SER A 165 -6.45 -12.11 11.70
C SER A 165 -5.39 -12.06 12.79
N ARG A 166 -4.70 -10.92 12.96
CA ARG A 166 -3.72 -10.75 14.01
C ARG A 166 -4.31 -10.88 15.42
N LYS A 167 -5.53 -10.37 15.62
CA LYS A 167 -6.22 -10.40 16.91
C LYS A 167 -6.65 -11.81 17.34
N THR A 168 -6.66 -12.75 16.40
CA THR A 168 -6.95 -14.16 16.69
C THR A 168 -5.76 -14.88 17.32
N ILE A 169 -4.54 -14.35 17.16
CA ILE A 169 -3.35 -14.90 17.80
C ILE A 169 -3.41 -14.59 19.31
N PRO A 170 -3.27 -15.59 20.19
CA PRO A 170 -3.31 -15.37 21.64
C PRO A 170 -2.27 -14.33 22.10
N GLU A 171 -2.67 -13.43 23.00
CA GLU A 171 -1.78 -12.40 23.57
C GLU A 171 -0.55 -12.97 24.26
N THR A 172 -0.64 -14.21 24.76
CA THR A 172 0.48 -14.93 25.37
C THR A 172 1.57 -15.32 24.38
N ILE A 173 1.24 -15.34 23.09
CA ILE A 173 2.14 -15.70 21.97
C ILE A 173 2.55 -14.46 21.20
N LEU A 174 1.59 -13.56 20.94
CA LEU A 174 1.77 -12.38 20.09
C LEU A 174 2.63 -11.33 20.79
N ARG A 175 3.71 -10.93 20.11
CA ARG A 175 4.53 -9.77 20.49
C ARG A 175 4.33 -8.68 19.44
N ILE A 176 4.12 -7.46 19.90
CA ILE A 176 3.96 -6.28 19.05
C ILE A 176 5.10 -5.32 19.31
N PHE A 177 5.80 -4.95 18.25
CA PHE A 177 6.80 -3.90 18.25
C PHE A 177 6.20 -2.73 17.47
N GLU A 178 5.89 -1.65 18.18
CA GLU A 178 5.27 -0.47 17.58
C GLU A 178 6.01 0.79 17.99
N ARG A 179 6.21 1.68 17.01
CA ARG A 179 6.66 3.06 17.22
C ARG A 179 5.74 3.99 16.46
N VAL A 180 5.05 4.85 17.16
CA VAL A 180 4.29 5.98 16.60
C VAL A 180 5.21 7.18 16.57
N TYR A 181 5.29 7.86 15.42
CA TYR A 181 6.10 9.07 15.28
C TYR A 181 5.29 10.31 15.65
N PRO A 182 5.91 11.34 16.28
CA PRO A 182 5.23 12.54 16.73
C PRO A 182 4.91 13.52 15.58
N PHE A 183 4.83 13.02 14.36
CA PHE A 183 4.50 13.78 13.17
C PHE A 183 3.76 12.93 12.16
N GLY A 184 3.02 13.60 11.30
CA GLY A 184 2.35 13.01 10.16
C GLY A 184 2.83 13.59 8.84
N TRP A 185 2.28 13.06 7.77
CA TRP A 185 2.45 13.60 6.42
C TRP A 185 1.12 14.13 5.92
N LEU A 186 1.09 15.43 5.67
CA LEU A 186 0.02 16.07 4.92
C LEU A 186 0.29 15.85 3.44
N GLY A 187 -0.59 15.07 2.80
CA GLY A 187 -0.51 14.74 1.40
C GLY A 187 -1.55 15.49 0.56
N VAL A 188 -1.14 15.99 -0.57
CA VAL A 188 -2.00 16.63 -1.59
C VAL A 188 -1.81 15.92 -2.91
N LEU A 189 -2.93 15.54 -3.55
CA LEU A 189 -2.99 15.14 -4.95
C LEU A 189 -3.56 16.31 -5.75
N SER A 190 -2.91 16.69 -6.86
CA SER A 190 -3.35 17.82 -7.69
C SER A 190 -3.08 17.52 -9.17
N ASP A 191 -3.95 18.02 -10.05
CA ASP A 191 -3.73 18.03 -11.50
C ASP A 191 -2.82 19.20 -11.85
N THR A 192 -1.55 19.05 -11.52
CA THR A 192 -0.48 19.99 -11.79
C THR A 192 0.72 19.24 -12.32
N LYS A 193 1.51 19.87 -13.19
CA LYS A 193 2.74 19.30 -13.71
C LYS A 193 3.69 18.96 -12.55
N PRO A 194 4.31 17.77 -12.53
CA PRO A 194 5.34 17.42 -11.56
C PRO A 194 6.52 18.39 -11.57
N VAL A 195 7.08 18.66 -10.40
CA VAL A 195 8.29 19.49 -10.26
C VAL A 195 9.54 18.76 -10.72
N SER A 196 9.48 17.44 -10.83
CA SER A 196 10.54 16.56 -11.33
C SER A 196 9.94 15.29 -11.89
N ASP A 197 10.58 14.72 -12.90
CA ASP A 197 10.20 13.43 -13.49
C ASP A 197 10.54 12.25 -12.58
N GLU A 198 11.39 12.44 -11.56
CA GLU A 198 11.75 11.45 -10.57
C GLU A 198 11.29 11.87 -9.16
N LEU A 199 11.23 10.90 -8.24
CA LEU A 199 10.95 11.17 -6.83
C LEU A 199 11.99 12.15 -6.27
N THR A 200 11.53 13.20 -5.59
CA THR A 200 12.40 14.15 -4.91
C THR A 200 12.12 14.16 -3.42
N TYR A 201 13.11 13.73 -2.65
CA TYR A 201 13.10 13.74 -1.19
C TYR A 201 13.77 15.02 -0.67
N VAL A 202 13.09 15.76 0.16
CA VAL A 202 13.60 17.02 0.69
C VAL A 202 13.71 16.95 2.21
N ASN A 203 14.88 17.23 2.74
CA ASN A 203 15.11 17.45 4.17
C ASN A 203 15.50 18.92 4.39
N ASP A 204 14.56 19.69 4.90
CA ASP A 204 14.72 21.11 5.24
C ASP A 204 14.55 21.33 6.75
N LYS A 205 15.01 22.49 7.26
CA LYS A 205 14.81 22.88 8.67
C LYS A 205 13.33 22.98 9.06
N ARG A 206 12.44 23.17 8.10
CA ARG A 206 10.98 23.19 8.29
C ARG A 206 10.38 21.78 8.32
N GLY A 207 11.18 20.75 8.08
CA GLY A 207 10.77 19.35 8.05
C GLY A 207 10.85 18.75 6.65
N PHE A 208 10.47 17.50 6.58
CA PHE A 208 10.50 16.67 5.36
C PHE A 208 9.46 17.13 4.33
N ALA A 209 9.81 17.00 3.04
CA ALA A 209 8.86 17.01 1.94
C ALA A 209 9.19 15.91 0.92
N LEU A 210 8.18 15.47 0.16
CA LEU A 210 8.32 14.52 -0.93
C LEU A 210 7.51 15.01 -2.13
N CYS A 211 8.18 15.09 -3.28
CA CYS A 211 7.54 15.36 -4.56
C CYS A 211 7.52 14.08 -5.38
N SER A 212 6.36 13.71 -5.88
CA SER A 212 6.14 12.47 -6.63
C SER A 212 5.25 12.73 -7.84
N GLN A 213 5.72 12.31 -8.99
CA GLN A 213 4.93 12.23 -10.22
C GLN A 213 3.86 11.12 -10.10
N ARG A 214 2.67 11.35 -10.67
CA ARG A 214 1.62 10.35 -10.86
C ARG A 214 1.26 10.15 -12.32
N SER A 215 1.38 11.21 -13.10
CA SER A 215 1.34 11.24 -14.55
C SER A 215 2.10 12.49 -15.02
N GLU A 216 2.14 12.74 -16.31
CA GLU A 216 2.73 13.98 -16.86
C GLU A 216 2.02 15.25 -16.39
N THR A 217 0.75 15.15 -15.98
CA THR A 217 -0.11 16.27 -15.56
C THR A 217 -0.66 16.13 -14.16
N ARG A 218 -0.22 15.14 -13.39
CA ARG A 218 -0.72 14.88 -12.02
C ARG A 218 0.43 14.63 -11.06
N SER A 219 0.39 15.31 -9.93
CA SER A 219 1.41 15.25 -8.89
C SER A 219 0.84 14.85 -7.54
N ARG A 220 1.63 14.15 -6.75
CA ARG A 220 1.37 13.88 -5.33
C ARG A 220 2.51 14.45 -4.52
N TYR A 221 2.18 15.35 -3.61
CA TYR A 221 3.13 16.00 -2.71
C TYR A 221 2.82 15.66 -1.27
N TYR A 222 3.86 15.57 -0.46
CA TYR A 222 3.75 15.38 0.97
C TYR A 222 4.64 16.39 1.70
N ILE A 223 4.14 16.93 2.81
CA ILE A 223 4.93 17.69 3.75
C ILE A 223 4.75 17.13 5.16
N GLN A 224 5.83 17.16 5.94
CA GLN A 224 5.76 16.82 7.35
C GLN A 224 4.97 17.90 8.09
N CYS A 225 4.04 17.46 8.95
CA CYS A 225 3.24 18.30 9.84
C CYS A 225 3.12 17.62 11.21
N PRO A 226 2.70 18.32 12.28
CA PRO A 226 2.31 17.68 13.53
C PRO A 226 1.27 16.58 13.28
N PHE A 227 1.33 15.48 14.04
CA PHE A 227 0.43 14.34 13.82
C PHE A 227 -1.04 14.66 14.15
N ASP A 228 -1.27 15.65 15.01
CA ASP A 228 -2.55 16.17 15.48
C ASP A 228 -2.99 17.45 14.74
N ALA A 229 -2.33 17.80 13.64
CA ALA A 229 -2.69 18.96 12.83
C ALA A 229 -4.12 18.82 12.29
N ASP A 230 -4.90 19.87 12.39
CA ASP A 230 -6.24 19.93 11.80
C ASP A 230 -6.15 20.17 10.30
N LEU A 231 -6.71 19.23 9.52
CA LEU A 231 -6.74 19.33 8.06
C LEU A 231 -7.47 20.58 7.56
N GLN A 232 -8.45 21.09 8.32
CA GLN A 232 -9.22 22.28 7.96
C GLN A 232 -8.38 23.56 8.00
N GLU A 233 -7.32 23.59 8.81
CA GLU A 233 -6.38 24.71 8.86
C GLU A 233 -5.41 24.75 7.67
N TRP A 234 -5.38 23.68 6.87
CA TRP A 234 -4.49 23.55 5.72
C TRP A 234 -5.23 23.85 4.42
N ALA A 235 -5.56 25.12 4.18
CA ALA A 235 -5.98 25.58 2.86
C ALA A 235 -4.92 25.26 1.80
N ASP A 236 -5.31 25.17 0.53
CA ASP A 236 -4.38 24.82 -0.55
C ASP A 236 -3.22 25.83 -0.64
N ASP A 237 -3.49 27.12 -0.54
CA ASP A 237 -2.45 28.14 -0.58
C ASP A 237 -1.41 27.95 0.51
N ARG A 238 -1.84 27.66 1.76
CA ARG A 238 -0.94 27.37 2.87
C ARG A 238 -0.06 26.15 2.60
N PHE A 239 -0.65 25.09 2.01
CA PHE A 239 0.10 23.90 1.63
C PHE A 239 1.18 24.20 0.60
N TRP A 240 0.81 24.92 -0.47
CA TRP A 240 1.75 25.29 -1.53
C TRP A 240 2.86 26.20 -1.05
N ASP A 241 2.56 27.18 -0.20
CA ASP A 241 3.56 28.06 0.40
C ASP A 241 4.56 27.26 1.27
N GLU A 242 4.07 26.33 2.09
CA GLU A 242 4.92 25.48 2.92
C GLU A 242 5.76 24.51 2.08
N LEU A 243 5.22 23.96 1.02
CA LEU A 243 5.98 23.10 0.11
C LEU A 243 7.07 23.89 -0.60
N ARG A 244 6.74 25.05 -1.17
CA ARG A 244 7.71 25.94 -1.82
C ARG A 244 8.84 26.36 -0.89
N ALA A 245 8.51 26.69 0.35
CA ALA A 245 9.50 27.11 1.35
C ALA A 245 10.51 26.01 1.73
N ARG A 246 10.24 24.75 1.38
CA ARG A 246 11.14 23.59 1.61
C ARG A 246 11.96 23.21 0.38
N LEU A 247 11.58 23.72 -0.79
CA LEU A 247 12.27 23.43 -2.05
C LEU A 247 13.36 24.46 -2.33
N PRO A 248 14.40 24.11 -3.10
CA PRO A 248 15.32 25.09 -3.68
C PRO A 248 14.55 26.13 -4.50
N GLU A 249 15.05 27.37 -4.52
CA GLU A 249 14.41 28.50 -5.18
C GLU A 249 14.02 28.22 -6.64
N GLU A 250 14.91 27.57 -7.39
CA GLU A 250 14.67 27.20 -8.80
C GLU A 250 13.48 26.23 -8.95
N ALA A 251 13.40 25.20 -8.09
CA ALA A 251 12.32 24.23 -8.11
C ALA A 251 11.00 24.86 -7.63
N ALA A 252 11.06 25.70 -6.60
CA ALA A 252 9.91 26.42 -6.08
C ALA A 252 9.33 27.40 -7.13
N ALA A 253 10.20 28.09 -7.91
CA ALA A 253 9.78 29.01 -8.95
C ALA A 253 9.11 28.32 -10.15
N GLN A 254 9.53 27.10 -10.48
CA GLN A 254 8.98 26.30 -11.60
C GLN A 254 7.75 25.47 -11.19
N MET A 255 7.46 25.37 -9.90
CA MET A 255 6.38 24.52 -9.40
C MET A 255 5.02 25.10 -9.78
N GLU A 256 4.26 24.32 -10.53
CA GLU A 256 2.86 24.58 -10.85
C GLU A 256 1.98 24.27 -9.62
N ILE A 257 1.04 25.14 -9.33
CA ILE A 257 0.08 24.96 -8.21
C ILE A 257 -1.34 24.90 -8.76
N GLY A 258 -2.19 24.19 -8.06
CA GLY A 258 -3.60 24.05 -8.43
C GLY A 258 -4.45 23.55 -7.26
N PRO A 259 -5.75 23.39 -7.45
CA PRO A 259 -6.65 22.89 -6.42
C PRO A 259 -6.27 21.45 -6.04
N SER A 260 -6.41 21.12 -4.75
CA SER A 260 -6.27 19.74 -4.30
C SER A 260 -7.47 18.89 -4.71
N ILE A 261 -7.20 17.77 -5.40
CA ILE A 261 -8.21 16.72 -5.70
C ILE A 261 -8.46 15.88 -4.43
N GLU A 262 -7.39 15.61 -3.70
CA GLU A 262 -7.40 14.87 -2.44
C GLU A 262 -6.40 15.51 -1.49
N LYS A 263 -6.79 15.64 -0.24
CA LYS A 263 -5.94 16.11 0.85
C LYS A 263 -6.17 15.26 2.08
N SER A 264 -5.09 14.77 2.69
CA SER A 264 -5.18 13.91 3.87
C SER A 264 -3.94 14.02 4.74
N ILE A 265 -4.09 13.81 6.05
CA ILE A 265 -2.96 13.66 6.98
C ILE A 265 -2.84 12.18 7.34
N VAL A 266 -1.66 11.64 7.14
CA VAL A 266 -1.35 10.24 7.45
C VAL A 266 -0.41 10.21 8.66
N PRO A 267 -0.85 9.69 9.81
CA PRO A 267 0.03 9.46 10.94
C PRO A 267 1.06 8.37 10.57
N LEU A 268 2.29 8.56 11.01
CA LEU A 268 3.37 7.62 10.70
C LEU A 268 3.61 6.66 11.86
N ARG A 269 3.78 5.39 11.52
CA ARG A 269 4.15 4.34 12.47
C ARG A 269 5.04 3.29 11.84
N SER A 270 5.89 2.69 12.67
CA SER A 270 6.49 1.39 12.40
C SER A 270 5.77 0.36 13.26
N PHE A 271 5.47 -0.78 12.69
CA PHE A 271 4.76 -1.84 13.39
C PHE A 271 5.22 -3.21 12.89
N VAL A 272 5.46 -4.16 13.80
CA VAL A 272 5.73 -5.56 13.48
C VAL A 272 5.00 -6.43 14.49
N ALA A 273 4.33 -7.46 14.00
CA ALA A 273 3.70 -8.51 14.80
C ALA A 273 4.54 -9.79 14.70
N GLU A 274 4.92 -10.35 15.83
CA GLU A 274 5.69 -11.61 15.90
C GLU A 274 5.05 -12.60 16.89
N PRO A 275 4.99 -13.89 16.52
CA PRO A 275 5.36 -14.47 15.23
C PRO A 275 4.33 -14.12 14.13
N MET A 276 4.78 -14.06 12.86
CA MET A 276 3.89 -13.88 11.72
C MET A 276 3.15 -15.18 11.34
N ARG A 277 3.34 -16.23 12.13
CA ARG A 277 2.66 -17.51 12.00
C ARG A 277 2.24 -18.04 13.36
N CYS A 278 0.98 -18.46 13.49
CA CYS A 278 0.46 -19.16 14.66
C CYS A 278 -0.38 -20.35 14.19
N GLY A 279 0.12 -21.57 14.41
CA GLY A 279 -0.53 -22.78 13.90
C GLY A 279 -0.65 -22.74 12.36
N ARG A 280 -1.88 -22.77 11.89
CA ARG A 280 -2.25 -22.70 10.46
C ARG A 280 -2.55 -21.28 9.96
N LEU A 281 -2.46 -20.26 10.80
CA LEU A 281 -2.59 -18.85 10.43
C LEU A 281 -1.23 -18.25 10.11
N LEU A 282 -1.13 -17.55 8.96
CA LEU A 282 -0.01 -16.69 8.61
C LEU A 282 -0.52 -15.25 8.42
N LEU A 283 0.31 -14.26 8.75
CA LEU A 283 0.01 -12.85 8.51
C LEU A 283 0.86 -12.33 7.35
N ALA A 284 0.25 -11.48 6.52
CA ALA A 284 0.93 -10.82 5.39
C ALA A 284 0.45 -9.36 5.25
N GLY A 285 1.28 -8.52 4.60
CA GLY A 285 1.01 -7.10 4.42
C GLY A 285 0.88 -6.35 5.76
N ASP A 286 0.02 -5.34 5.80
CA ASP A 286 -0.18 -4.49 6.99
C ASP A 286 -0.74 -5.24 8.21
N ALA A 287 -1.24 -6.47 8.05
CA ALA A 287 -1.60 -7.34 9.16
C ALA A 287 -0.37 -7.82 9.95
N ALA A 288 0.76 -8.01 9.25
CA ALA A 288 2.03 -8.47 9.81
C ALA A 288 2.95 -7.32 10.21
N HIS A 289 3.12 -6.33 9.33
CA HIS A 289 4.05 -5.23 9.55
C HIS A 289 3.65 -3.97 8.78
N ILE A 290 4.02 -2.81 9.34
CA ILE A 290 3.89 -1.50 8.70
C ILE A 290 5.24 -0.80 8.78
N VAL A 291 5.65 -0.19 7.70
CA VAL A 291 6.81 0.70 7.64
C VAL A 291 6.36 2.12 7.28
N PRO A 292 7.05 3.17 7.76
CA PRO A 292 6.77 4.52 7.32
C PRO A 292 6.91 4.63 5.79
N PRO A 293 6.08 5.46 5.14
CA PRO A 293 6.06 5.55 3.68
C PRO A 293 7.31 6.21 3.07
N THR A 294 8.28 6.63 3.88
CA THR A 294 9.50 7.34 3.48
C THR A 294 10.31 6.58 2.43
N GLY A 295 10.36 5.25 2.51
CA GLY A 295 11.06 4.42 1.52
C GLY A 295 10.14 3.79 0.48
N ALA A 296 8.86 4.20 0.42
CA ALA A 296 7.85 3.63 -0.47
C ALA A 296 7.68 2.09 -0.36
N LYS A 297 7.97 1.51 0.81
CA LYS A 297 7.99 0.05 1.03
C LYS A 297 6.62 -0.60 1.26
N GLY A 298 5.53 0.16 1.33
CA GLY A 298 4.22 -0.38 1.71
C GLY A 298 3.61 -1.38 0.73
N LEU A 299 3.99 -1.32 -0.56
CA LEU A 299 3.57 -2.25 -1.61
C LEU A 299 4.66 -3.27 -1.99
N ASN A 300 5.87 -3.07 -1.53
CA ASN A 300 7.07 -3.82 -1.94
C ASN A 300 7.41 -4.94 -0.98
#